data_cebb090ac7ccbb2564889a1909262150
#
_entry.id   cebb090ac7ccbb2564889a1909262150
#
_cell.length_a   1.000
_cell.length_b   1.000
_cell.length_c   1.000
_cell.angle_alpha   90.00
_cell.angle_beta   90.00
_cell.angle_gamma   90.00
#
_symmetry.space_group_name_H-M   'P 1'
#
loop_
_entity.id
_entity.type
_entity.pdbx_description
1 polymer ?
#
loop_
_entity_poly.entity_id
_entity_poly.type
_entity_poly.pdbx_seq_one_letter_code
_entity_poly.pdbx_strand_id
1 'polypeptide(L)'
;VYYDGLNHYASFNIETDAPEQLPLTEEHIGCDINSNKNGWLVTSEGQKEFFDVDHDNQMIKHINRLMSKCRNMSRRWKKLQKRLQKWYNKRTNQLNDYIEKLTYNLVKKYDTIVFEENYSTIKILIGGEQNMIFPLSRFIKRLKDKFQLYKPESDGVQFVKPHNTSRTCHHCGHINKELKVKTRNWKCQKCGKTLDRDTNAAINILNRWFNGDSL
;
A
#
# COMPACT_ATOMS: atom_id res chain seq x y z
N VAL A 1 -8.65 13.49 -26.46
CA VAL A 1 -7.28 14.06 -26.32
C VAL A 1 -7.29 15.05 -25.18
N TYR A 2 -6.28 14.99 -24.28
CA TYR A 2 -6.10 15.98 -23.22
C TYR A 2 -4.63 16.40 -23.11
N TYR A 3 -4.39 17.56 -22.52
CA TYR A 3 -3.06 18.13 -22.30
C TYR A 3 -2.79 18.30 -20.80
N ASP A 4 -1.68 17.74 -20.29
CA ASP A 4 -1.32 17.78 -18.87
C ASP A 4 -0.39 18.93 -18.48
N GLY A 5 -0.14 19.87 -19.40
CA GLY A 5 0.83 20.95 -19.25
C GLY A 5 2.21 20.65 -19.81
N LEU A 6 2.49 19.40 -20.19
CA LEU A 6 3.74 18.94 -20.82
C LEU A 6 3.49 18.17 -22.12
N ASN A 7 2.55 17.25 -22.10
CA ASN A 7 2.31 16.28 -23.17
C ASN A 7 0.83 16.30 -23.57
N HIS A 8 0.56 15.94 -24.82
CA HIS A 8 -0.77 15.65 -25.31
C HIS A 8 -0.98 14.14 -25.24
N TYR A 9 -2.17 13.73 -24.80
CA TYR A 9 -2.56 12.33 -24.69
C TYR A 9 -3.83 12.09 -25.50
N ALA A 10 -3.92 10.92 -26.11
CA ALA A 10 -5.14 10.43 -26.73
C ALA A 10 -5.52 9.11 -26.07
N SER A 11 -6.81 8.97 -25.75
CA SER A 11 -7.36 7.70 -25.25
C SER A 11 -8.11 7.02 -26.37
N PHE A 12 -7.87 5.74 -26.54
CA PHE A 12 -8.56 4.90 -27.50
C PHE A 12 -9.18 3.71 -26.75
N ASN A 13 -10.40 3.36 -27.09
CA ASN A 13 -11.01 2.11 -26.65
C ASN A 13 -10.60 1.04 -27.66
N ILE A 14 -10.01 -0.04 -27.17
CA ILE A 14 -9.66 -1.20 -27.97
C ILE A 14 -10.36 -2.43 -27.38
N GLU A 15 -10.91 -3.26 -28.25
CA GLU A 15 -11.38 -4.57 -27.85
C GLU A 15 -10.19 -5.51 -27.79
N THR A 16 -10.07 -6.24 -26.70
CA THR A 16 -9.05 -7.26 -26.49
C THR A 16 -9.71 -8.50 -25.91
N ASP A 17 -9.15 -9.66 -26.20
CA ASP A 17 -9.55 -10.88 -25.54
C ASP A 17 -9.36 -10.77 -24.02
N ALA A 18 -10.22 -11.44 -23.26
CA ALA A 18 -10.05 -11.55 -21.82
C ALA A 18 -8.72 -12.27 -21.52
N PRO A 19 -7.94 -11.82 -20.53
CA PRO A 19 -6.73 -12.49 -20.16
C PRO A 19 -7.02 -13.90 -19.65
N GLU A 20 -6.07 -14.81 -19.84
CA GLU A 20 -6.13 -16.15 -19.27
C GLU A 20 -6.28 -16.08 -17.74
N GLN A 21 -7.22 -16.85 -17.21
CA GLN A 21 -7.44 -16.95 -15.77
C GLN A 21 -6.29 -17.69 -15.09
N LEU A 22 -5.94 -17.25 -13.90
CA LEU A 22 -4.93 -17.90 -13.08
C LEU A 22 -5.56 -19.04 -12.27
N PRO A 23 -4.83 -20.14 -12.05
CA PRO A 23 -5.33 -21.23 -11.20
C PRO A 23 -5.50 -20.78 -9.76
N LEU A 24 -6.44 -21.39 -9.05
CA LEU A 24 -6.56 -21.25 -7.60
C LEU A 24 -5.37 -21.95 -6.92
N THR A 25 -4.89 -21.36 -5.84
CA THR A 25 -3.69 -21.80 -5.11
C THR A 25 -4.02 -22.31 -3.71
N GLU A 26 -5.23 -22.06 -3.23
CA GLU A 26 -5.69 -22.31 -1.84
C GLU A 26 -4.86 -21.55 -0.78
N GLU A 27 -4.06 -20.56 -1.22
CA GLU A 27 -3.23 -19.76 -0.34
C GLU A 27 -3.95 -18.48 0.09
N HIS A 28 -3.86 -18.16 1.38
CA HIS A 28 -4.50 -17.00 1.99
C HIS A 28 -3.49 -16.18 2.78
N ILE A 29 -3.64 -14.85 2.78
CA ILE A 29 -2.70 -13.97 3.46
C ILE A 29 -3.41 -12.86 4.21
N GLY A 30 -2.98 -12.60 5.45
CA GLY A 30 -3.36 -11.43 6.22
C GLY A 30 -2.38 -10.28 5.99
N CYS A 31 -2.89 -9.08 5.90
CA CYS A 31 -2.12 -7.88 5.60
C CYS A 31 -2.41 -6.77 6.61
N ASP A 32 -1.36 -6.31 7.30
CA ASP A 32 -1.40 -5.14 8.16
C ASP A 32 -0.87 -3.92 7.41
N ILE A 33 -1.63 -2.82 7.44
CA ILE A 33 -1.30 -1.57 6.74
C ILE A 33 -0.73 -0.57 7.71
N ASN A 34 0.48 -0.12 7.45
CA ASN A 34 1.24 0.76 8.30
C ASN A 34 1.50 2.13 7.66
N SER A 35 1.57 3.17 8.51
CA SER A 35 1.90 4.53 8.09
C SER A 35 3.39 4.87 8.18
N ASN A 36 4.26 3.88 8.35
CA ASN A 36 5.65 4.12 8.71
C ASN A 36 6.67 3.64 7.66
N LYS A 37 7.92 4.09 7.85
CA LYS A 37 9.05 3.77 6.99
C LYS A 37 9.50 2.29 7.05
N ASN A 38 8.92 1.48 7.95
CA ASN A 38 9.31 0.08 8.17
C ASN A 38 8.52 -0.92 7.32
N GLY A 39 7.91 -0.45 6.27
CA GLY A 39 7.02 -1.17 5.37
C GLY A 39 5.60 -0.65 5.50
N TRP A 40 5.02 -0.23 4.38
CA TRP A 40 3.63 0.26 4.35
C TRP A 40 2.61 -0.88 4.37
N LEU A 41 3.02 -2.06 3.94
CA LEU A 41 2.25 -3.30 3.99
C LEU A 41 3.13 -4.38 4.61
N VAL A 42 2.62 -5.06 5.64
CA VAL A 42 3.27 -6.19 6.28
C VAL A 42 2.35 -7.40 6.20
N THR A 43 2.89 -8.52 5.74
CA THR A 43 2.10 -9.74 5.55
C THR A 43 2.23 -10.70 6.73
N SER A 44 1.28 -11.65 6.84
CA SER A 44 1.33 -12.73 7.83
C SER A 44 2.54 -13.66 7.67
N GLU A 45 3.17 -13.67 6.49
CA GLU A 45 4.44 -14.37 6.24
C GLU A 45 5.67 -13.55 6.68
N GLY A 46 5.48 -12.33 7.19
CA GLY A 46 6.56 -11.43 7.62
C GLY A 46 7.20 -10.62 6.49
N GLN A 47 6.68 -10.70 5.26
CA GLN A 47 7.14 -9.87 4.17
C GLN A 47 6.72 -8.42 4.39
N LYS A 48 7.59 -7.48 4.00
CA LYS A 48 7.36 -6.03 4.16
C LYS A 48 7.53 -5.35 2.82
N GLU A 49 6.52 -4.59 2.41
CA GLU A 49 6.55 -3.83 1.17
C GLU A 49 7.01 -2.39 1.41
N PHE A 50 7.89 -1.93 0.53
CA PHE A 50 8.45 -0.59 0.55
C PHE A 50 8.31 0.06 -0.81
N PHE A 51 8.09 1.35 -0.82
CA PHE A 51 8.16 2.15 -2.04
C PHE A 51 9.09 3.33 -1.83
N ASP A 52 10.27 3.29 -2.45
CA ASP A 52 11.27 4.34 -2.32
C ASP A 52 11.03 5.46 -3.35
N VAL A 53 10.84 6.66 -2.84
CA VAL A 53 10.70 7.90 -3.63
C VAL A 53 11.57 9.03 -3.09
N ASP A 54 12.57 8.72 -2.27
CA ASP A 54 13.37 9.74 -1.57
C ASP A 54 14.12 10.63 -2.55
N HIS A 55 14.70 10.06 -3.61
CA HIS A 55 15.37 10.85 -4.64
C HIS A 55 14.42 11.83 -5.35
N ASP A 56 13.26 11.36 -5.78
CA ASP A 56 12.27 12.18 -6.49
C ASP A 56 11.74 13.29 -5.58
N ASN A 57 11.54 12.99 -4.30
CA ASN A 57 11.13 13.96 -3.29
C ASN A 57 12.20 15.04 -3.05
N GLN A 58 13.47 14.66 -2.98
CA GLN A 58 14.58 15.62 -2.88
C GLN A 58 14.63 16.57 -4.07
N MET A 59 14.45 16.03 -5.29
CA MET A 59 14.41 16.86 -6.51
C MET A 59 13.21 17.80 -6.54
N ILE A 60 12.03 17.34 -6.13
CA ILE A 60 10.83 18.16 -6.00
C ILE A 60 11.05 19.28 -4.98
N LYS A 61 11.59 18.97 -3.79
CA LYS A 61 11.94 19.98 -2.76
C LYS A 61 12.95 21.00 -3.29
N HIS A 62 13.98 20.54 -3.98
CA HIS A 62 14.99 21.42 -4.56
C HIS A 62 14.38 22.38 -5.58
N ILE A 63 13.56 21.90 -6.50
CA ILE A 63 12.92 22.75 -7.52
C ILE A 63 11.97 23.76 -6.88
N ASN A 64 11.16 23.34 -5.88
CA ASN A 64 10.28 24.23 -5.14
C ASN A 64 11.06 25.35 -4.44
N ARG A 65 12.22 25.05 -3.83
CA ARG A 65 13.12 26.06 -3.25
C ARG A 65 13.65 27.05 -4.30
N LEU A 66 13.96 26.58 -5.50
CA LEU A 66 14.38 27.47 -6.59
C LEU A 66 13.23 28.35 -7.08
N MET A 67 12.02 27.80 -7.18
CA MET A 67 10.82 28.53 -7.60
C MET A 67 10.44 29.62 -6.60
N SER A 68 10.56 29.37 -5.28
CA SER A 68 10.26 30.38 -4.26
C SER A 68 11.14 31.64 -4.33
N LYS A 69 12.33 31.52 -4.94
CA LYS A 69 13.26 32.65 -5.17
C LYS A 69 13.01 33.38 -6.50
N CYS A 70 12.07 32.92 -7.28
CA CYS A 70 11.77 33.53 -8.59
C CYS A 70 10.52 34.43 -8.48
N ARG A 71 10.53 35.55 -9.26
CA ARG A 71 9.27 36.29 -9.46
C ARG A 71 8.24 35.35 -10.11
N ASN A 72 7.05 35.31 -9.55
CA ASN A 72 5.96 34.50 -10.07
C ASN A 72 5.71 34.80 -11.54
N MET A 73 5.39 33.73 -12.31
CA MET A 73 5.13 33.79 -13.76
C MET A 73 6.30 34.28 -14.66
N SER A 74 7.50 34.56 -14.09
CA SER A 74 8.69 34.87 -14.89
C SER A 74 9.07 33.69 -15.80
N ARG A 75 9.87 33.95 -16.84
CA ARG A 75 10.39 32.92 -17.77
C ARG A 75 11.10 31.78 -17.00
N ARG A 76 11.90 32.15 -15.97
CA ARG A 76 12.62 31.19 -15.12
C ARG A 76 11.65 30.37 -14.30
N TRP A 77 10.64 31.00 -13.68
CA TRP A 77 9.60 30.32 -12.91
C TRP A 77 8.84 29.31 -13.77
N LYS A 78 8.38 29.68 -14.96
CA LYS A 78 7.69 28.78 -15.89
C LYS A 78 8.55 27.59 -16.33
N LYS A 79 9.86 27.80 -16.54
CA LYS A 79 10.80 26.70 -16.84
C LYS A 79 10.93 25.71 -15.66
N LEU A 80 11.02 26.23 -14.44
CA LEU A 80 11.08 25.40 -13.23
C LEU A 80 9.75 24.67 -12.99
N GLN A 81 8.61 25.31 -13.24
CA GLN A 81 7.28 24.68 -13.15
C GLN A 81 7.17 23.46 -14.08
N LYS A 82 7.58 23.60 -15.35
CA LYS A 82 7.61 22.46 -16.28
C LYS A 82 8.53 21.33 -15.79
N ARG A 83 9.69 21.69 -15.21
CA ARG A 83 10.60 20.70 -14.62
C ARG A 83 9.99 20.03 -13.41
N LEU A 84 9.32 20.76 -12.54
CA LEU A 84 8.59 20.24 -11.39
C LEU A 84 7.51 19.24 -11.81
N GLN A 85 6.71 19.59 -12.83
CA GLN A 85 5.67 18.72 -13.37
C GLN A 85 6.25 17.39 -13.89
N LYS A 86 7.41 17.43 -14.57
CA LYS A 86 8.09 16.19 -15.01
C LYS A 86 8.43 15.25 -13.86
N TRP A 87 8.89 15.80 -12.72
CA TRP A 87 9.19 15.00 -11.54
C TRP A 87 7.93 14.43 -10.88
N TYR A 88 6.85 15.19 -10.82
CA TYR A 88 5.56 14.68 -10.34
C TYR A 88 5.04 13.55 -11.24
N ASN A 89 5.09 13.72 -12.55
CA ASN A 89 4.64 12.70 -13.51
C ASN A 89 5.50 11.43 -13.40
N LYS A 90 6.83 11.57 -13.33
CA LYS A 90 7.74 10.44 -13.14
C LYS A 90 7.36 9.64 -11.87
N ARG A 91 7.25 10.33 -10.74
CA ARG A 91 6.89 9.70 -9.45
C ARG A 91 5.53 9.01 -9.50
N THR A 92 4.53 9.64 -10.13
CA THR A 92 3.20 9.04 -10.30
C THR A 92 3.25 7.79 -11.17
N ASN A 93 4.01 7.81 -12.25
CA ASN A 93 4.16 6.66 -13.13
C ASN A 93 4.88 5.50 -12.43
N GLN A 94 5.94 5.78 -11.67
CA GLN A 94 6.63 4.77 -10.85
C GLN A 94 5.70 4.13 -9.81
N LEU A 95 4.86 4.94 -9.15
CA LEU A 95 3.89 4.45 -8.18
C LEU A 95 2.82 3.57 -8.85
N ASN A 96 2.32 4.00 -10.00
CA ASN A 96 1.33 3.21 -10.74
C ASN A 96 1.91 1.87 -11.18
N ASP A 97 3.13 1.85 -11.74
CA ASP A 97 3.82 0.64 -12.14
C ASP A 97 4.07 -0.30 -10.93
N TYR A 98 4.48 0.27 -9.79
CA TYR A 98 4.65 -0.49 -8.56
C TYR A 98 3.33 -1.13 -8.09
N ILE A 99 2.23 -0.36 -8.04
CA ILE A 99 0.91 -0.89 -7.67
C ILE A 99 0.48 -2.00 -8.64
N GLU A 100 0.67 -1.81 -9.95
CA GLU A 100 0.30 -2.81 -10.96
C GLU A 100 1.07 -4.13 -10.76
N LYS A 101 2.38 -4.05 -10.53
CA LYS A 101 3.24 -5.22 -10.31
C LYS A 101 2.92 -5.92 -8.99
N LEU A 102 2.80 -5.15 -7.91
CA LEU A 102 2.52 -5.71 -6.59
C LEU A 102 1.15 -6.39 -6.56
N THR A 103 0.10 -5.73 -7.06
CA THR A 103 -1.24 -6.33 -7.10
C THR A 103 -1.32 -7.57 -7.97
N TYR A 104 -0.61 -7.61 -9.10
CA TYR A 104 -0.54 -8.80 -9.93
C TYR A 104 0.17 -9.97 -9.22
N ASN A 105 1.32 -9.70 -8.58
CA ASN A 105 2.07 -10.72 -7.85
C ASN A 105 1.26 -11.29 -6.68
N LEU A 106 0.53 -10.43 -5.95
CA LEU A 106 -0.33 -10.87 -4.86
C LEU A 106 -1.48 -11.75 -5.36
N VAL A 107 -2.19 -11.34 -6.42
CA VAL A 107 -3.29 -12.14 -7.00
C VAL A 107 -2.77 -13.46 -7.57
N LYS A 108 -1.58 -13.46 -8.18
CA LYS A 108 -0.97 -14.69 -8.69
C LYS A 108 -0.69 -15.70 -7.58
N LYS A 109 -0.25 -15.24 -6.40
CA LYS A 109 0.18 -16.11 -5.31
C LYS A 109 -0.97 -16.51 -4.39
N TYR A 110 -1.94 -15.64 -4.13
CA TYR A 110 -2.99 -15.86 -3.13
C TYR A 110 -4.39 -15.85 -3.76
N ASP A 111 -5.30 -16.59 -3.15
CA ASP A 111 -6.71 -16.59 -3.50
C ASP A 111 -7.52 -15.67 -2.60
N THR A 112 -6.99 -15.39 -1.39
CA THR A 112 -7.61 -14.45 -0.46
C THR A 112 -6.59 -13.54 0.17
N ILE A 113 -6.87 -12.24 0.18
CA ILE A 113 -6.07 -11.24 0.88
C ILE A 113 -6.97 -10.51 1.88
N VAL A 114 -6.61 -10.62 3.16
CA VAL A 114 -7.42 -10.11 4.27
C VAL A 114 -6.79 -8.84 4.85
N PHE A 115 -7.60 -7.79 5.01
CA PHE A 115 -7.23 -6.50 5.62
C PHE A 115 -8.12 -6.17 6.81
N GLU A 116 -7.70 -5.22 7.64
CA GLU A 116 -8.63 -4.56 8.58
C GLU A 116 -9.52 -3.56 7.89
N GLU A 117 -10.78 -3.42 8.30
CA GLU A 117 -11.77 -2.49 7.73
C GLU A 117 -11.36 -1.02 7.79
N ASN A 118 -10.52 -0.63 8.75
CA ASN A 118 -10.09 0.75 8.94
C ASN A 118 -9.05 1.25 7.92
N TYR A 119 -8.69 0.44 6.93
CA TYR A 119 -7.67 0.77 5.93
C TYR A 119 -7.94 2.11 5.21
N SER A 120 -9.21 2.46 4.99
CA SER A 120 -9.59 3.69 4.28
C SER A 120 -9.27 4.97 5.05
N THR A 121 -9.15 4.89 6.38
CA THR A 121 -8.83 6.03 7.26
C THR A 121 -7.33 6.22 7.46
N ILE A 122 -6.53 5.23 7.09
CA ILE A 122 -5.07 5.26 7.26
C ILE A 122 -4.44 6.07 6.12
N LYS A 123 -3.79 7.17 6.49
CA LYS A 123 -2.96 7.96 5.57
C LYS A 123 -1.52 7.48 5.65
N ILE A 124 -1.04 6.85 4.60
CA ILE A 124 0.33 6.35 4.52
C ILE A 124 1.22 7.39 3.86
N LEU A 125 2.22 7.87 4.60
CA LEU A 125 3.24 8.78 4.08
C LEU A 125 4.46 7.99 3.63
N ILE A 126 4.79 8.09 2.34
CA ILE A 126 5.97 7.49 1.74
C ILE A 126 7.04 8.57 1.55
N GLY A 127 8.29 8.27 1.92
CA GLY A 127 9.44 9.14 1.68
C GLY A 127 9.51 10.39 2.56
N GLY A 128 9.07 10.32 3.82
CA GLY A 128 9.25 11.38 4.85
C GLY A 128 8.34 12.59 4.71
N GLU A 129 8.47 13.45 5.62
CA GLU A 129 7.61 14.48 6.22
C GLU A 129 6.55 15.25 5.41
N GLN A 130 6.46 15.22 4.10
CA GLN A 130 5.47 16.06 3.39
C GLN A 130 5.09 15.55 2.01
N ASN A 131 5.55 14.36 1.60
CA ASN A 131 5.77 14.28 0.17
C ASN A 131 4.80 13.44 -0.62
N MET A 132 4.24 12.40 -0.03
CA MET A 132 3.32 11.57 -0.77
C MET A 132 2.47 10.73 0.17
N ILE A 133 1.17 10.84 -0.02
CA ILE A 133 0.23 9.90 0.59
C ILE A 133 0.13 8.72 -0.36
N PHE A 134 0.40 7.52 0.13
CA PHE A 134 0.19 6.30 -0.66
C PHE A 134 -1.30 6.17 -0.99
N PRO A 135 -1.68 5.98 -2.26
CA PRO A 135 -3.08 5.91 -2.66
C PRO A 135 -3.67 4.52 -2.37
N LEU A 136 -3.86 4.23 -1.09
CA LEU A 136 -4.31 2.93 -0.60
C LEU A 136 -5.64 2.50 -1.24
N SER A 137 -6.58 3.44 -1.41
CA SER A 137 -7.85 3.15 -2.07
C SER A 137 -7.66 2.66 -3.52
N ARG A 138 -6.68 3.24 -4.24
CA ARG A 138 -6.32 2.79 -5.59
C ARG A 138 -5.71 1.39 -5.56
N PHE A 139 -4.82 1.11 -4.62
CA PHE A 139 -4.23 -0.21 -4.44
C PHE A 139 -5.29 -1.28 -4.18
N ILE A 140 -6.19 -1.05 -3.22
CA ILE A 140 -7.28 -1.98 -2.92
C ILE A 140 -8.24 -2.15 -4.11
N LYS A 141 -8.56 -1.06 -4.81
CA LYS A 141 -9.37 -1.14 -6.02
C LYS A 141 -8.69 -2.00 -7.08
N ARG A 142 -7.39 -1.78 -7.35
CA ARG A 142 -6.64 -2.58 -8.33
C ARG A 142 -6.52 -4.05 -7.94
N LEU A 143 -6.40 -4.36 -6.64
CA LEU A 143 -6.49 -5.76 -6.17
C LEU A 143 -7.84 -6.38 -6.52
N LYS A 144 -8.94 -5.72 -6.18
CA LYS A 144 -10.31 -6.20 -6.48
C LYS A 144 -10.52 -6.39 -7.99
N ASP A 145 -10.14 -5.39 -8.80
CA ASP A 145 -10.24 -5.45 -10.27
C ASP A 145 -9.45 -6.67 -10.82
N LYS A 146 -8.26 -6.94 -10.27
CA LYS A 146 -7.43 -8.07 -10.72
C LYS A 146 -7.95 -9.42 -10.26
N PHE A 147 -8.48 -9.54 -9.05
CA PHE A 147 -9.16 -10.77 -8.63
C PHE A 147 -10.34 -11.08 -9.54
N GLN A 148 -11.20 -10.09 -9.82
CA GLN A 148 -12.32 -10.26 -10.74
C GLN A 148 -11.87 -10.69 -12.15
N LEU A 149 -10.71 -10.18 -12.60
CA LEU A 149 -10.18 -10.43 -13.95
C LEU A 149 -9.47 -11.78 -14.07
N TYR A 150 -8.65 -12.14 -13.08
CA TYR A 150 -7.75 -13.29 -13.16
C TYR A 150 -8.18 -14.49 -12.32
N LYS A 151 -8.91 -14.27 -11.23
CA LYS A 151 -9.38 -15.33 -10.30
C LYS A 151 -10.81 -15.05 -9.81
N PRO A 152 -11.82 -15.01 -10.71
CA PRO A 152 -13.19 -14.62 -10.34
C PRO A 152 -13.86 -15.56 -9.32
N GLU A 153 -13.40 -16.81 -9.21
CA GLU A 153 -13.94 -17.81 -8.29
C GLU A 153 -13.27 -17.78 -6.90
N SER A 154 -12.25 -16.93 -6.71
CA SER A 154 -11.58 -16.78 -5.42
C SER A 154 -12.36 -15.86 -4.47
N ASP A 155 -12.09 -15.97 -3.15
CA ASP A 155 -12.66 -15.06 -2.15
C ASP A 155 -12.14 -13.61 -2.30
N GLY A 156 -11.00 -13.43 -2.98
CA GLY A 156 -10.45 -12.14 -3.34
C GLY A 156 -10.03 -11.29 -2.14
N VAL A 157 -10.49 -10.04 -2.09
CA VAL A 157 -10.15 -9.11 -1.02
C VAL A 157 -11.21 -9.14 0.06
N GLN A 158 -10.81 -9.56 1.28
CA GLN A 158 -11.67 -9.67 2.46
C GLN A 158 -11.28 -8.65 3.53
N PHE A 159 -12.23 -8.33 4.41
CA PHE A 159 -12.03 -7.39 5.51
C PHE A 159 -12.51 -7.98 6.83
N VAL A 160 -11.76 -7.69 7.90
CA VAL A 160 -12.12 -8.05 9.28
C VAL A 160 -12.20 -6.80 10.15
N LYS A 161 -12.99 -6.87 11.24
CA LYS A 161 -13.14 -5.75 12.18
C LYS A 161 -11.81 -5.43 12.88
N PRO A 162 -11.42 -4.15 12.99
CA PRO A 162 -10.22 -3.75 13.71
C PRO A 162 -10.46 -3.90 15.21
N HIS A 163 -9.78 -4.80 15.88
CA HIS A 163 -9.84 -4.93 17.35
C HIS A 163 -8.61 -5.63 17.92
N ASN A 164 -7.70 -4.87 18.57
CA ASN A 164 -6.53 -5.41 19.26
C ASN A 164 -5.61 -6.35 18.46
N THR A 165 -5.64 -6.33 17.13
CA THR A 165 -4.82 -7.22 16.28
C THR A 165 -3.33 -7.09 16.57
N SER A 166 -2.84 -5.86 16.77
CA SER A 166 -1.44 -5.59 17.11
C SER A 166 -1.09 -5.99 18.57
N ARG A 167 -2.06 -6.04 19.49
CA ARG A 167 -1.85 -6.27 20.92
C ARG A 167 -2.09 -7.71 21.35
N THR A 168 -2.83 -8.47 20.57
CA THR A 168 -3.11 -9.88 20.85
C THR A 168 -1.94 -10.73 20.38
N CYS A 169 -1.41 -11.57 21.23
CA CYS A 169 -0.38 -12.54 20.86
C CYS A 169 -1.01 -13.60 19.94
N HIS A 170 -0.55 -13.71 18.68
CA HIS A 170 -1.08 -14.71 17.73
C HIS A 170 -0.88 -16.16 18.20
N HIS A 171 0.10 -16.41 19.09
CA HIS A 171 0.44 -17.74 19.55
C HIS A 171 -0.46 -18.24 20.71
N CYS A 172 -0.82 -17.36 21.67
CA CYS A 172 -1.53 -17.77 22.89
C CYS A 172 -2.78 -16.95 23.23
N GLY A 173 -3.17 -16.00 22.39
CA GLY A 173 -4.35 -15.15 22.57
C GLY A 173 -4.25 -14.10 23.69
N HIS A 174 -3.12 -14.02 24.41
CA HIS A 174 -2.95 -13.03 25.48
C HIS A 174 -2.91 -11.61 24.92
N ILE A 175 -3.68 -10.69 25.53
CA ILE A 175 -3.74 -9.28 25.12
C ILE A 175 -2.79 -8.45 25.97
N ASN A 176 -1.76 -7.88 25.35
CA ASN A 176 -0.85 -6.93 25.99
C ASN A 176 -1.45 -5.53 25.99
N LYS A 177 -2.09 -5.14 27.10
CA LYS A 177 -2.74 -3.83 27.26
C LYS A 177 -1.76 -2.67 27.31
N GLU A 178 -0.52 -2.93 27.72
CA GLU A 178 0.53 -1.91 27.91
C GLU A 178 1.38 -1.66 26.64
N LEU A 179 1.13 -2.39 25.56
CA LEU A 179 1.92 -2.28 24.33
C LEU A 179 1.77 -0.89 23.72
N LYS A 180 2.88 -0.15 23.69
CA LYS A 180 2.93 1.20 23.12
C LYS A 180 2.96 1.16 21.59
N VAL A 181 2.36 2.15 20.93
CA VAL A 181 2.30 2.26 19.47
C VAL A 181 3.68 2.25 18.80
N LYS A 182 4.69 2.81 19.45
CA LYS A 182 6.07 2.88 18.95
C LYS A 182 6.87 1.59 19.11
N THR A 183 6.41 0.63 19.94
CA THR A 183 7.11 -0.63 20.18
C THR A 183 6.94 -1.56 18.98
N ARG A 184 8.03 -1.94 18.33
CA ARG A 184 8.01 -2.83 17.17
C ARG A 184 8.16 -4.29 17.56
N ASN A 185 9.11 -4.61 18.41
CA ASN A 185 9.30 -5.96 18.94
C ASN A 185 8.89 -6.01 20.41
N TRP A 186 8.14 -7.04 20.76
CA TRP A 186 7.70 -7.22 22.13
C TRP A 186 7.67 -8.70 22.52
N LYS A 187 7.82 -8.96 23.81
CA LYS A 187 7.78 -10.31 24.38
C LYS A 187 6.41 -10.52 25.04
N CYS A 188 5.74 -11.59 24.69
CA CYS A 188 4.46 -11.95 25.32
C CYS A 188 4.68 -12.32 26.78
N GLN A 189 3.95 -11.68 27.69
CA GLN A 189 4.07 -11.93 29.14
C GLN A 189 3.54 -13.31 29.54
N LYS A 190 2.61 -13.89 28.76
CA LYS A 190 2.02 -15.22 29.07
C LYS A 190 2.85 -16.37 28.52
N CYS A 191 3.25 -16.34 27.24
CA CYS A 191 3.94 -17.47 26.60
C CYS A 191 5.43 -17.24 26.34
N GLY A 192 5.97 -16.06 26.65
CA GLY A 192 7.39 -15.71 26.48
C GLY A 192 7.86 -15.50 25.05
N LYS A 193 7.01 -15.70 24.02
CA LYS A 193 7.39 -15.55 22.62
C LYS A 193 7.70 -14.10 22.27
N THR A 194 8.79 -13.86 21.56
CA THR A 194 9.13 -12.53 20.99
C THR A 194 8.46 -12.36 19.64
N LEU A 195 7.78 -11.25 19.44
CA LEU A 195 6.90 -10.98 18.31
C LEU A 195 7.29 -9.64 17.64
N ASP A 196 7.39 -9.62 16.31
CA ASP A 196 7.30 -8.38 15.55
C ASP A 196 5.82 -7.94 15.56
N ARG A 197 5.57 -6.71 15.93
CA ARG A 197 4.22 -6.19 16.15
C ARG A 197 3.35 -6.23 14.91
N ASP A 198 3.93 -5.85 13.77
CA ASP A 198 3.21 -5.67 12.51
C ASP A 198 2.94 -7.05 11.88
N THR A 199 3.91 -7.98 11.91
CA THR A 199 3.71 -9.38 11.51
C THR A 199 2.69 -10.09 12.41
N ASN A 200 2.75 -9.84 13.74
CA ASN A 200 1.76 -10.38 14.67
C ASN A 200 0.34 -9.86 14.34
N ALA A 201 0.19 -8.59 13.96
CA ALA A 201 -1.09 -8.04 13.55
C ALA A 201 -1.61 -8.72 12.28
N ALA A 202 -0.76 -8.88 11.27
CA ALA A 202 -1.13 -9.53 10.02
C ALA A 202 -1.57 -10.99 10.22
N ILE A 203 -0.89 -11.75 11.10
CA ILE A 203 -1.30 -13.12 11.45
C ILE A 203 -2.68 -13.11 12.16
N ASN A 204 -2.91 -12.18 13.09
CA ASN A 204 -4.19 -12.06 13.76
C ASN A 204 -5.33 -11.66 12.82
N ILE A 205 -5.05 -10.82 11.82
CA ILE A 205 -6.01 -10.46 10.77
C ILE A 205 -6.44 -11.72 10.00
N LEU A 206 -5.48 -12.53 9.57
CA LEU A 206 -5.75 -13.77 8.86
C LEU A 206 -6.54 -14.77 9.72
N ASN A 207 -6.13 -14.98 10.99
CA ASN A 207 -6.80 -15.89 11.91
C ASN A 207 -8.26 -15.50 12.18
N ARG A 208 -8.57 -14.21 12.22
CA ARG A 208 -9.95 -13.73 12.37
C ARG A 208 -10.82 -14.09 11.19
N TRP A 209 -10.32 -13.94 9.99
CA TRP A 209 -11.05 -14.33 8.80
C TRP A 209 -11.39 -15.83 8.84
N PHE A 210 -10.42 -16.68 9.18
CA PHE A 210 -10.66 -18.12 9.35
C PHE A 210 -11.69 -18.46 10.45
N ASN A 211 -11.78 -17.63 11.49
CA ASN A 211 -12.73 -17.81 12.59
C ASN A 211 -14.14 -17.23 12.28
N GLY A 212 -14.36 -16.71 11.08
CA GLY A 212 -15.66 -16.19 10.67
C GLY A 212 -15.94 -14.75 11.12
N ASP A 213 -14.95 -13.99 11.59
CA ASP A 213 -15.07 -12.57 11.95
C ASP A 213 -15.03 -11.64 10.69
N SER A 214 -15.40 -12.17 9.53
CA SER A 214 -15.54 -11.38 8.29
C SER A 214 -16.73 -10.43 8.35
N LEU A 215 -16.68 -9.34 7.59
CA LEU A 215 -17.74 -8.33 7.46
C LEU A 215 -18.75 -8.71 6.41
#